data_72d58dc9a7ca5202de59a4b3b423dbef
#
_entry.id   72d58dc9a7ca5202de59a4b3b423dbef
#
_cell.length_a   1.000
_cell.length_b   1.000
_cell.length_c   1.000
_cell.angle_alpha   90.00
_cell.angle_beta   90.00
_cell.angle_gamma   90.00
#
_symmetry.space_group_name_H-M   'P 1'
#
loop_
_entity.id
_entity.type
_entity.pdbx_description
1 polymer ?
#
loop_
_entity_poly.entity_id
_entity_poly.type
_entity_poly.pdbx_seq_one_letter_code
_entity_poly.pdbx_strand_id
1 'polypeptide(L)'
;MNLLFFLTPKCDVCVMHSDYTLRQAVEKLNTTGRSAIPVIDDEGHYCGTASEGDLLRAVLKEDTQKDWEHVRLMNIIRPDFNPPVSAFASIEDLLQRAMEQNFVPVVDDRGMFIGIVTRKAILRHFIGTLKNQA
;
A
#
# COMPACT_ATOMS: atom_id res chain seq x y z
N MET A 1 -3.78 -14.04 19.13
CA MET A 1 -2.92 -13.71 17.98
C MET A 1 -3.09 -12.23 17.64
N ASN A 2 -2.00 -11.56 17.45
CA ASN A 2 -1.93 -10.13 17.16
C ASN A 2 -1.69 -9.96 15.65
N LEU A 3 -2.23 -8.91 15.04
CA LEU A 3 -2.03 -8.69 13.60
C LEU A 3 -0.56 -8.46 13.23
N LEU A 4 0.27 -8.00 14.17
CA LEU A 4 1.71 -7.82 13.93
C LEU A 4 2.43 -9.14 13.61
N PHE A 5 1.80 -10.27 13.93
CA PHE A 5 2.31 -11.59 13.53
C PHE A 5 2.43 -11.71 12.01
N PHE A 6 1.55 -11.04 11.26
CA PHE A 6 1.54 -11.09 9.80
C PHE A 6 2.28 -9.93 9.15
N LEU A 7 2.83 -9.01 9.94
CA LEU A 7 3.38 -7.77 9.41
C LEU A 7 4.64 -7.99 8.58
N THR A 8 4.65 -7.41 7.37
CA THR A 8 5.88 -7.14 6.64
C THR A 8 6.30 -5.74 7.06
N PRO A 9 7.44 -5.60 7.77
CA PRO A 9 7.82 -4.31 8.32
C PRO A 9 8.18 -3.31 7.24
N LYS A 10 8.05 -2.03 7.57
CA LYS A 10 8.29 -0.90 6.67
C LYS A 10 9.60 -1.01 5.88
N CYS A 11 10.67 -1.45 6.51
CA CYS A 11 11.98 -1.55 5.86
C CYS A 11 12.02 -2.57 4.72
N ASP A 12 11.06 -3.50 4.68
CA ASP A 12 10.96 -4.51 3.63
C ASP A 12 9.85 -4.21 2.63
N VAL A 13 9.25 -3.02 2.71
CA VAL A 13 8.13 -2.62 1.85
C VAL A 13 8.59 -1.54 0.88
N CYS A 14 8.25 -1.71 -0.40
CA CYS A 14 8.45 -0.66 -1.39
C CYS A 14 7.42 0.45 -1.14
N VAL A 15 7.87 1.70 -1.03
CA VAL A 15 6.99 2.84 -0.82
C VAL A 15 7.27 3.94 -1.83
N MET A 16 6.28 4.82 -2.05
CA MET A 16 6.45 6.07 -2.77
C MET A 16 6.36 7.22 -1.76
N HIS A 17 6.89 8.37 -2.14
CA HIS A 17 6.85 9.56 -1.30
C HIS A 17 5.76 10.52 -1.77
N SER A 18 5.12 11.19 -0.81
CA SER A 18 4.01 12.11 -1.11
C SER A 18 4.39 13.27 -2.01
N ASP A 19 5.67 13.63 -2.07
CA ASP A 19 6.17 14.70 -2.94
C ASP A 19 6.53 14.24 -4.36
N TYR A 20 6.31 12.97 -4.67
CA TYR A 20 6.57 12.45 -6.02
C TYR A 20 5.72 13.17 -7.07
N THR A 21 6.30 13.30 -8.26
CA THR A 21 5.56 13.65 -9.47
C THR A 21 5.01 12.38 -10.12
N LEU A 22 4.13 12.55 -11.09
CA LEU A 22 3.63 11.43 -11.90
C LEU A 22 4.78 10.65 -12.52
N ARG A 23 5.79 11.35 -13.06
CA ARG A 23 6.93 10.69 -13.68
C ARG A 23 7.68 9.79 -12.70
N GLN A 24 7.96 10.28 -11.51
CA GLN A 24 8.64 9.50 -10.48
C GLN A 24 7.83 8.27 -10.07
N ALA A 25 6.52 8.44 -9.94
CA ALA A 25 5.63 7.34 -9.58
C ALA A 25 5.58 6.26 -10.67
N VAL A 26 5.47 6.67 -11.93
CA VAL A 26 5.48 5.73 -13.07
C VAL A 26 6.79 4.96 -13.14
N GLU A 27 7.91 5.64 -12.96
CA GLU A 27 9.23 5.00 -12.94
C GLU A 27 9.35 3.98 -11.82
N LYS A 28 8.89 4.35 -10.62
CA LYS A 28 8.93 3.46 -9.45
C LYS A 28 8.10 2.21 -9.68
N LEU A 29 6.88 2.39 -10.18
CA LEU A 29 5.98 1.27 -10.47
C LEU A 29 6.60 0.33 -11.52
N ASN A 30 7.14 0.90 -12.59
CA ASN A 30 7.76 0.13 -13.66
C ASN A 30 8.98 -0.67 -13.17
N THR A 31 9.79 -0.05 -12.31
CA THR A 31 11.01 -0.68 -11.78
C THR A 31 10.70 -1.82 -10.83
N THR A 32 9.67 -1.69 -10.00
CA THR A 32 9.36 -2.65 -8.94
C THR A 32 8.43 -3.77 -9.39
N GLY A 33 7.68 -3.58 -10.48
CA GLY A 33 6.70 -4.55 -10.96
C GLY A 33 5.52 -4.77 -10.03
N ARG A 34 5.27 -3.86 -9.09
CA ARG A 34 4.14 -3.95 -8.16
C ARG A 34 2.88 -3.37 -8.81
N SER A 35 1.71 -3.85 -8.39
CA SER A 35 0.43 -3.35 -8.89
C SER A 35 -0.10 -2.18 -8.07
N ALA A 36 0.35 -2.04 -6.85
CA ALA A 36 -0.03 -0.95 -5.95
C ALA A 36 1.07 -0.76 -4.90
N ILE A 37 1.35 0.50 -4.56
CA ILE A 37 2.45 0.86 -3.67
C ILE A 37 1.97 1.88 -2.64
N PRO A 38 2.24 1.66 -1.34
CA PRO A 38 1.91 2.65 -0.30
C PRO A 38 2.66 3.96 -0.50
N VAL A 39 2.01 5.07 -0.19
CA VAL A 39 2.58 6.42 -0.26
C VAL A 39 2.71 6.95 1.15
N ILE A 40 3.91 7.42 1.50
CA ILE A 40 4.18 8.02 2.82
C ILE A 40 4.71 9.43 2.65
N ASP A 41 4.54 10.27 3.68
CA ASP A 41 5.09 11.62 3.67
C ASP A 41 6.50 11.64 4.29
N ASP A 42 7.10 12.83 4.38
CA ASP A 42 8.46 13.02 4.90
C ASP A 42 8.58 12.61 6.37
N GLU A 43 7.50 12.64 7.12
CA GLU A 43 7.48 12.25 8.53
C GLU A 43 7.19 10.76 8.72
N GLY A 44 6.83 10.07 7.65
CA GLY A 44 6.54 8.64 7.70
C GLY A 44 5.05 8.29 7.85
N HIS A 45 4.15 9.28 7.75
CA HIS A 45 2.71 9.04 7.82
C HIS A 45 2.22 8.36 6.55
N TYR A 46 1.29 7.43 6.71
CA TYR A 46 0.62 6.83 5.56
C TYR A 46 -0.33 7.84 4.92
N CYS A 47 -0.14 8.10 3.62
CA CYS A 47 -0.91 9.08 2.87
C CYS A 47 -1.91 8.48 1.91
N GLY A 48 -1.77 7.20 1.58
CA GLY A 48 -2.60 6.54 0.60
C GLY A 48 -1.82 5.49 -0.18
N THR A 49 -2.43 4.99 -1.25
CA THR A 49 -1.83 3.95 -2.08
C THR A 49 -1.95 4.35 -3.55
N ALA A 50 -0.84 4.25 -4.29
CA ALA A 50 -0.83 4.47 -5.73
C ALA A 50 -1.02 3.13 -6.43
N SER A 51 -2.07 3.01 -7.24
CA SER A 51 -2.35 1.81 -8.02
C SER A 51 -1.97 2.01 -9.48
N GLU A 52 -1.75 0.89 -10.19
CA GLU A 52 -1.52 0.93 -11.64
C GLU A 52 -2.62 1.69 -12.36
N GLY A 53 -3.89 1.46 -11.96
CA GLY A 53 -5.03 2.12 -12.58
C GLY A 53 -5.03 3.61 -12.39
N ASP A 54 -4.65 4.09 -11.19
CA ASP A 54 -4.57 5.52 -10.92
C ASP A 54 -3.53 6.19 -11.83
N LEU A 55 -2.35 5.57 -11.94
CA LEU A 55 -1.28 6.11 -12.77
C LEU A 55 -1.62 6.04 -14.26
N LEU A 56 -2.23 4.94 -14.70
CA LEU A 56 -2.65 4.82 -16.09
C LEU A 56 -3.66 5.90 -16.47
N ARG A 57 -4.65 6.15 -15.63
CA ARG A 57 -5.64 7.20 -15.88
C ARG A 57 -4.98 8.57 -15.98
N ALA A 58 -4.00 8.84 -15.10
CA ALA A 58 -3.29 10.10 -15.10
C ALA A 58 -2.44 10.27 -16.38
N VAL A 59 -1.72 9.21 -16.78
CA VAL A 59 -0.91 9.20 -17.99
C VAL A 59 -1.77 9.48 -19.22
N LEU A 60 -2.95 8.88 -19.30
CA LEU A 60 -3.85 9.08 -20.44
C LEU A 60 -4.44 10.49 -20.51
N LYS A 61 -4.51 11.21 -19.40
CA LYS A 61 -4.99 12.59 -19.36
C LYS A 61 -3.95 13.60 -19.82
N GLU A 62 -2.66 13.27 -19.66
CA GLU A 62 -1.58 14.19 -20.00
C GLU A 62 -1.12 13.95 -21.43
N ASP A 63 -1.06 15.02 -22.21
CA ASP A 63 -0.75 14.93 -23.65
C ASP A 63 0.70 14.56 -23.92
N THR A 64 1.62 14.91 -23.01
CA THR A 64 3.05 14.67 -23.22
C THR A 64 3.74 14.28 -21.93
N GLN A 65 4.85 13.55 -22.04
CA GLN A 65 5.67 13.18 -20.89
C GLN A 65 6.26 14.39 -20.14
N LYS A 66 6.33 15.54 -20.78
CA LYS A 66 6.82 16.76 -20.13
C LYS A 66 5.90 17.19 -18.99
N ASP A 67 4.60 16.97 -19.15
CA ASP A 67 3.62 17.35 -18.15
C ASP A 67 3.69 16.46 -16.92
N TRP A 68 4.22 15.26 -17.05
CA TRP A 68 4.33 14.30 -15.93
C TRP A 68 5.21 14.83 -14.79
N GLU A 69 6.13 15.74 -15.08
CA GLU A 69 6.98 16.37 -14.06
C GLU A 69 6.25 17.45 -13.26
N HIS A 70 5.11 17.92 -13.76
CA HIS A 70 4.32 18.96 -13.12
C HIS A 70 3.06 18.43 -12.46
N VAL A 71 2.73 17.17 -12.69
CA VAL A 71 1.57 16.52 -12.05
C VAL A 71 2.02 15.86 -10.76
N ARG A 72 1.36 16.21 -9.66
CA ARG A 72 1.72 15.70 -8.34
C ARG A 72 0.99 14.40 -8.05
N LEU A 73 1.73 13.43 -7.51
CA LEU A 73 1.19 12.12 -7.16
C LEU A 73 -0.05 12.24 -6.25
N MET A 74 0.02 13.13 -5.26
CA MET A 74 -1.08 13.28 -4.30
C MET A 74 -2.38 13.81 -4.92
N ASN A 75 -2.32 14.36 -6.12
CA ASN A 75 -3.52 14.80 -6.87
C ASN A 75 -4.08 13.68 -7.74
N ILE A 76 -3.39 12.56 -7.85
CA ILE A 76 -3.77 11.44 -8.72
C ILE A 76 -4.42 10.31 -7.91
N ILE A 77 -3.86 10.00 -6.75
CA ILE A 77 -4.31 8.86 -5.95
C ILE A 77 -5.67 9.15 -5.32
N ARG A 78 -6.45 8.08 -5.17
CA ARG A 78 -7.80 8.19 -4.56
C ARG A 78 -7.67 8.26 -3.04
N PRO A 79 -8.30 9.25 -2.37
CA PRO A 79 -8.09 9.46 -0.93
C PRO A 79 -8.59 8.30 -0.07
N ASP A 80 -9.62 7.59 -0.50
CA ASP A 80 -10.25 6.51 0.30
C ASP A 80 -9.88 5.10 -0.19
N PHE A 81 -8.93 5.01 -1.11
CA PHE A 81 -8.50 3.72 -1.63
C PHE A 81 -7.48 3.07 -0.70
N ASN A 82 -7.73 1.81 -0.36
CA ASN A 82 -6.82 0.99 0.44
C ASN A 82 -6.54 1.58 1.83
N PRO A 83 -7.60 1.81 2.64
CA PRO A 83 -7.43 2.45 3.95
C PRO A 83 -6.60 1.60 4.90
N PRO A 84 -5.87 2.24 5.82
CA PRO A 84 -5.02 1.54 6.77
C PRO A 84 -5.82 0.96 7.94
N VAL A 85 -5.18 0.07 8.67
CA VAL A 85 -5.70 -0.45 9.94
C VAL A 85 -4.69 -0.09 11.04
N SER A 86 -5.20 0.10 12.26
CA SER A 86 -4.34 0.34 13.42
C SER A 86 -3.58 -0.92 13.79
N ALA A 87 -2.34 -0.75 14.27
CA ALA A 87 -1.53 -1.85 14.79
C ALA A 87 -2.23 -2.59 15.95
N PHE A 88 -3.17 -1.91 16.60
CA PHE A 88 -3.92 -2.47 17.73
C PHE A 88 -5.30 -3.01 17.34
N ALA A 89 -5.61 -3.04 16.06
CA ALA A 89 -6.88 -3.58 15.58
C ALA A 89 -6.96 -5.09 15.82
N SER A 90 -8.17 -5.61 15.87
CA SER A 90 -8.41 -7.04 16.07
C SER A 90 -8.04 -7.82 14.79
N ILE A 91 -7.81 -9.13 14.97
CA ILE A 91 -7.60 -10.03 13.83
C ILE A 91 -8.83 -10.04 12.91
N GLU A 92 -10.03 -9.98 13.50
CA GLU A 92 -11.27 -9.94 12.72
C GLU A 92 -11.32 -8.72 11.80
N ASP A 93 -10.92 -7.55 12.30
CA ASP A 93 -10.87 -6.33 11.49
C ASP A 93 -9.86 -6.46 10.36
N LEU A 94 -8.70 -7.04 10.65
CA LEU A 94 -7.67 -7.28 9.64
C LEU A 94 -8.19 -8.20 8.53
N LEU A 95 -8.81 -9.32 8.92
CA LEU A 95 -9.33 -10.29 7.96
C LEU A 95 -10.42 -9.69 7.09
N GLN A 96 -11.28 -8.87 7.68
CA GLN A 96 -12.34 -8.18 6.95
C GLN A 96 -11.74 -7.26 5.87
N ARG A 97 -10.71 -6.48 6.24
CA ARG A 97 -10.00 -5.60 5.30
C ARG A 97 -9.33 -6.39 4.19
N ALA A 98 -8.71 -7.50 4.53
CA ALA A 98 -7.98 -8.33 3.56
C ALA A 98 -8.91 -8.99 2.53
N MET A 99 -10.21 -9.09 2.81
CA MET A 99 -11.18 -9.56 1.81
C MET A 99 -11.37 -8.56 0.68
N GLU A 100 -11.13 -7.29 0.93
CA GLU A 100 -11.33 -6.21 -0.05
C GLU A 100 -10.02 -5.63 -0.57
N GLN A 101 -8.90 -5.84 0.13
CA GLN A 101 -7.61 -5.24 -0.18
C GLN A 101 -6.55 -6.31 -0.35
N ASN A 102 -5.72 -6.21 -1.39
CA ASN A 102 -4.61 -7.14 -1.64
C ASN A 102 -3.56 -7.09 -0.53
N PHE A 103 -3.33 -5.90 -0.01
CA PHE A 103 -2.56 -5.69 1.21
C PHE A 103 -3.25 -4.64 2.06
N VAL A 104 -2.99 -4.70 3.35
CA VAL A 104 -3.58 -3.77 4.32
C VAL A 104 -2.43 -2.97 4.92
N PRO A 105 -2.39 -1.64 4.71
CA PRO A 105 -1.40 -0.80 5.39
C PRO A 105 -1.67 -0.79 6.89
N VAL A 106 -0.60 -0.80 7.67
CA VAL A 106 -0.69 -0.79 9.14
C VAL A 106 -0.03 0.48 9.66
N VAL A 107 -0.74 1.18 10.53
CA VAL A 107 -0.26 2.43 11.14
C VAL A 107 -0.29 2.33 12.66
N ASP A 108 0.56 3.11 13.32
CA ASP A 108 0.54 3.23 14.78
C ASP A 108 -0.51 4.28 15.22
N ASP A 109 -0.54 4.61 16.51
CA ASP A 109 -1.51 5.56 17.09
C ASP A 109 -1.32 7.01 16.62
N ARG A 110 -0.21 7.29 15.94
CA ARG A 110 0.07 8.62 15.38
C ARG A 110 -0.13 8.66 13.86
N GLY A 111 -0.61 7.56 13.26
CA GLY A 111 -0.76 7.47 11.82
C GLY A 111 0.54 7.15 11.08
N MET A 112 1.60 6.80 11.81
CA MET A 112 2.88 6.45 11.20
C MET A 112 2.79 5.09 10.53
N PHE A 113 3.24 5.00 9.29
CA PHE A 113 3.26 3.75 8.54
C PHE A 113 4.32 2.81 9.12
N ILE A 114 3.91 1.63 9.57
CA ILE A 114 4.85 0.65 10.15
C ILE A 114 5.05 -0.58 9.28
N GLY A 115 4.22 -0.79 8.28
CA GLY A 115 4.33 -1.92 7.37
C GLY A 115 3.01 -2.29 6.74
N ILE A 116 2.95 -3.47 6.15
CA ILE A 116 1.74 -3.99 5.50
C ILE A 116 1.48 -5.43 5.94
N VAL A 117 0.22 -5.83 5.83
CA VAL A 117 -0.17 -7.24 5.91
C VAL A 117 -0.75 -7.63 4.56
N THR A 118 -0.18 -8.65 3.91
CA THR A 118 -0.64 -9.12 2.61
C THR A 118 -1.65 -10.25 2.78
N ARG A 119 -2.58 -10.39 1.83
CA ARG A 119 -3.46 -11.57 1.74
C ARG A 119 -2.65 -12.84 1.72
N LYS A 120 -1.54 -12.83 0.99
CA LYS A 120 -0.67 -13.99 0.82
C LYS A 120 -0.11 -14.47 2.16
N ALA A 121 0.32 -13.54 3.02
CA ALA A 121 0.85 -13.87 4.35
C ALA A 121 -0.22 -14.54 5.21
N ILE A 122 -1.44 -14.00 5.17
CA ILE A 122 -2.57 -14.57 5.92
C ILE A 122 -2.89 -15.97 5.41
N LEU A 123 -3.02 -16.13 4.10
CA LEU A 123 -3.35 -17.43 3.49
C LEU A 123 -2.29 -18.49 3.78
N ARG A 124 -1.02 -18.12 3.71
CA ARG A 124 0.08 -19.03 4.02
C ARG A 124 -0.01 -19.56 5.44
N HIS A 125 -0.35 -18.68 6.38
CA HIS A 125 -0.49 -19.09 7.78
C HIS A 125 -1.61 -20.11 7.94
N PHE A 126 -2.79 -19.85 7.38
CA PHE A 126 -3.95 -20.74 7.51
C PHE A 126 -3.75 -22.06 6.75
N ILE A 127 -3.10 -22.03 5.59
CA ILE A 127 -2.76 -23.26 4.86
C ILE A 127 -1.81 -24.11 5.70
N GLY A 128 -0.80 -23.50 6.32
CA GLY A 128 0.12 -24.20 7.22
C GLY A 128 -0.61 -24.85 8.40
N THR A 129 -1.56 -24.13 8.98
CA THR A 129 -2.40 -24.65 10.08
C THR A 129 -3.19 -25.87 9.63
N LEU A 130 -3.82 -25.81 8.45
CA LEU A 130 -4.59 -26.95 7.92
C LEU A 130 -3.71 -28.17 7.68
N LYS A 131 -2.51 -27.98 7.15
CA LYS A 131 -1.56 -29.08 6.92
C LYS A 131 -1.13 -29.76 8.22
N ASN A 132 -0.99 -28.97 9.29
CA ASN A 132 -0.59 -29.49 10.59
C ASN A 132 -1.70 -30.25 11.30
N GLN A 133 -2.96 -30.05 10.88
CA GLN A 133 -4.13 -30.74 11.44
C GLN A 133 -4.45 -32.04 10.71
N ALA A 134 -3.84 -32.27 9.57
CA ALA A 134 -4.12 -33.44 8.74
C ALA A 134 -3.44 -34.73 9.28
#